data_4226a92f9a901199954293fbde22c61d
#
_entry.id   4226a92f9a901199954293fbde22c61d
#
_cell.length_a   1.000
_cell.length_b   1.000
_cell.length_c   1.000
_cell.angle_alpha   90.00
_cell.angle_beta   90.00
_cell.angle_gamma   90.00
#
_symmetry.space_group_name_H-M   'P 1'
#
loop_
_entity.id
_entity.type
_entity.pdbx_description
1 polymer ?
#
loop_
_entity_poly.entity_id
_entity_poly.type
_entity_poly.pdbx_seq_one_letter_code
_entity_poly.pdbx_strand_id
1 'polypeptide(L)'
;CIRDSDYMRLLWARIGTPHCPKCGKEIHQQTIDQIIDRLMALEEKTRVQLLAPVIRGKKGEHVKVFENARKQGYVRVRVDGEIHDLSEEFKLAKTKKHNIEIVVDRVVIRPDARGRITDSVETASALSGGLVIADVIGGEPLTFSQNYACDDCGISIEELTPRMFSFNNPYGACPVCTGLGIQKRVDPDRVIPNRHLSIKQGAIRAPGWGSADTGSIAAMYYNALGKKHGFT
;
A
#
# COMPACT_ATOMS: atom_id res chain seq x y z
N CYS A 1 17.68 22.20 14.92
CA CYS A 1 17.95 23.19 13.86
C CYS A 1 17.60 22.58 12.48
N ILE A 2 17.08 23.38 11.53
CA ILE A 2 16.69 22.88 10.20
C ILE A 2 17.88 22.28 9.46
N ARG A 3 19.06 22.89 9.62
CA ARG A 3 20.31 22.43 8.99
C ARG A 3 20.73 21.04 9.49
N ASP A 4 20.64 20.79 10.78
CA ASP A 4 20.99 19.49 11.37
C ASP A 4 20.03 18.38 10.88
N SER A 5 18.75 18.72 10.76
CA SER A 5 17.74 17.83 10.20
C SER A 5 18.05 17.43 8.74
N ASP A 6 18.59 18.33 7.92
CA ASP A 6 18.94 18.02 6.53
C ASP A 6 20.14 17.06 6.45
N TYR A 7 21.16 17.23 7.30
CA TYR A 7 22.28 16.28 7.39
C TYR A 7 21.82 14.91 7.90
N MET A 8 20.97 14.87 8.92
CA MET A 8 20.43 13.60 9.44
C MET A 8 19.58 12.85 8.40
N ARG A 9 18.79 13.54 7.59
CA ARG A 9 18.03 12.90 6.50
C ARG A 9 18.94 12.25 5.47
N LEU A 10 20.03 12.94 5.09
CA LEU A 10 21.04 12.39 4.19
C LEU A 10 21.74 11.17 4.80
N LEU A 11 22.13 11.28 6.06
CA LEU A 11 22.80 10.20 6.78
C LEU A 11 21.93 8.95 6.82
N TRP A 12 20.68 9.06 7.28
CA TRP A 12 19.77 7.94 7.40
C TRP A 12 19.40 7.33 6.04
N ALA A 13 19.25 8.17 5.00
CA ALA A 13 18.98 7.66 3.65
C ALA A 13 20.17 6.90 3.04
N ARG A 14 21.40 7.20 3.46
CA ARG A 14 22.62 6.60 2.88
C ARG A 14 23.17 5.41 3.65
N ILE A 15 23.15 5.49 4.98
CA ILE A 15 23.76 4.46 5.85
C ILE A 15 22.79 3.91 6.91
N GLY A 16 21.56 4.41 6.96
CA GLY A 16 20.55 3.90 7.88
C GLY A 16 20.14 2.47 7.52
N THR A 17 20.08 1.61 8.53
CA THR A 17 19.55 0.25 8.37
C THR A 17 18.05 0.27 8.67
N PRO A 18 17.17 0.00 7.69
CA PRO A 18 15.74 -0.03 7.92
C PRO A 18 15.33 -1.25 8.74
N HIS A 19 14.38 -1.05 9.63
CA HIS A 19 13.79 -2.12 10.42
C HIS A 19 12.29 -2.24 10.11
N CYS A 20 11.79 -3.44 10.16
CA CYS A 20 10.36 -3.70 9.94
C CYS A 20 9.51 -3.06 11.05
N PRO A 21 8.53 -2.21 10.71
CA PRO A 21 7.70 -1.55 11.72
C PRO A 21 6.78 -2.52 12.49
N LYS A 22 6.61 -3.76 12.00
CA LYS A 22 5.78 -4.78 12.67
C LYS A 22 6.59 -5.71 13.57
N CYS A 23 7.69 -6.27 13.07
CA CYS A 23 8.46 -7.28 13.79
C CYS A 23 9.81 -6.80 14.30
N GLY A 24 10.26 -5.58 13.93
CA GLY A 24 11.54 -5.01 14.35
C GLY A 24 12.78 -5.60 13.69
N LYS A 25 12.66 -6.62 12.82
CA LYS A 25 13.79 -7.22 12.11
C LYS A 25 14.40 -6.24 11.13
N GLU A 26 15.69 -6.33 10.94
CA GLU A 26 16.41 -5.60 9.89
C GLU A 26 15.89 -6.00 8.51
N ILE A 27 15.77 -5.02 7.64
CA ILE A 27 15.31 -5.20 6.27
C ILE A 27 16.50 -4.94 5.35
N HIS A 28 16.81 -5.91 4.51
CA HIS A 28 17.87 -5.82 3.51
C HIS A 28 17.29 -5.91 2.11
N GLN A 29 17.99 -5.30 1.15
CA GLN A 29 17.75 -5.57 -0.26
C GLN A 29 18.31 -6.96 -0.59
N GLN A 30 17.51 -7.74 -1.28
CA GLN A 30 17.98 -9.03 -1.79
C GLN A 30 18.54 -8.84 -3.20
N THR A 31 19.75 -9.30 -3.45
CA THR A 31 20.28 -9.37 -4.81
C THR A 31 19.62 -10.52 -5.57
N ILE A 32 19.63 -10.44 -6.90
CA ILE A 32 19.12 -11.54 -7.75
C ILE A 32 19.81 -12.85 -7.39
N ASP A 33 21.13 -12.84 -7.19
CA ASP A 33 21.89 -14.03 -6.82
C ASP A 33 21.40 -14.64 -5.49
N GLN A 34 21.14 -13.82 -4.50
CA GLN A 34 20.60 -14.30 -3.21
C GLN A 34 19.19 -14.91 -3.36
N ILE A 35 18.36 -14.34 -4.23
CA ILE A 35 17.03 -14.90 -4.55
C ILE A 35 17.19 -16.27 -5.22
N ILE A 36 18.08 -16.36 -6.20
CA ILE A 36 18.38 -17.62 -6.92
C ILE A 36 18.93 -18.68 -5.96
N ASP A 37 19.90 -18.33 -5.12
CA ASP A 37 20.50 -19.27 -4.16
C ASP A 37 19.44 -19.80 -3.19
N ARG A 38 18.52 -18.96 -2.73
CA ARG A 38 17.42 -19.36 -1.85
C ARG A 38 16.41 -20.24 -2.56
N LEU A 39 16.11 -20.00 -3.84
CA LEU A 39 15.26 -20.89 -4.64
C LEU A 39 15.94 -22.23 -4.90
N MET A 40 17.24 -22.23 -5.20
CA MET A 40 18.02 -23.44 -5.43
C MET A 40 18.26 -24.26 -4.16
N ALA A 41 18.10 -23.67 -2.97
CA ALA A 41 18.15 -24.37 -1.69
C ALA A 41 16.86 -25.13 -1.34
N LEU A 42 15.78 -24.96 -2.13
CA LEU A 42 14.58 -25.78 -2.00
C LEU A 42 14.87 -27.23 -2.37
N GLU A 43 14.02 -28.13 -1.86
CA GLU A 43 14.14 -29.56 -2.17
C GLU A 43 14.13 -29.81 -3.69
N GLU A 44 14.95 -30.75 -4.13
CA GLU A 44 15.00 -31.16 -5.54
C GLU A 44 13.64 -31.69 -6.00
N LYS A 45 13.26 -31.38 -7.23
CA LYS A 45 11.95 -31.67 -7.84
C LYS A 45 10.77 -30.81 -7.31
N THR A 46 11.01 -29.86 -6.42
CA THR A 46 10.00 -28.87 -6.03
C THR A 46 9.52 -28.09 -7.25
N ARG A 47 8.20 -27.97 -7.39
CA ARG A 47 7.59 -27.18 -8.46
C ARG A 47 7.31 -25.78 -7.97
N VAL A 48 7.80 -24.80 -8.69
CA VAL A 48 7.68 -23.39 -8.32
C VAL A 48 7.10 -22.60 -9.49
N GLN A 49 6.14 -21.73 -9.21
CA GLN A 49 5.67 -20.72 -10.15
C GLN A 49 6.30 -19.38 -9.79
N LEU A 50 6.98 -18.75 -10.74
CA LEU A 50 7.54 -17.42 -10.58
C LEU A 50 6.51 -16.39 -11.04
N LEU A 51 6.12 -15.50 -10.15
CA LEU A 51 5.06 -14.54 -10.33
C LEU A 51 5.62 -13.11 -10.18
N ALA A 52 5.19 -12.23 -11.07
CA ALA A 52 5.46 -10.80 -11.01
C ALA A 52 4.22 -10.04 -10.53
N PRO A 53 4.18 -9.52 -9.30
CA PRO A 53 3.03 -8.75 -8.80
C PRO A 53 3.03 -7.34 -9.40
N VAL A 54 2.16 -7.12 -10.40
CA VAL A 54 2.04 -5.84 -11.11
C VAL A 54 0.98 -4.91 -10.51
N ILE A 55 -0.04 -5.46 -9.86
CA ILE A 55 -1.07 -4.69 -9.13
C ILE A 55 -1.22 -5.27 -7.72
N ARG A 56 -1.19 -4.40 -6.73
CA ARG A 56 -1.33 -4.77 -5.32
C ARG A 56 -2.36 -3.87 -4.65
N GLY A 57 -3.50 -4.45 -4.28
CA GLY A 57 -4.55 -3.80 -3.51
C GLY A 57 -5.15 -2.55 -4.16
N LYS A 58 -5.11 -2.42 -5.48
CA LYS A 58 -5.66 -1.26 -6.22
C LYS A 58 -7.04 -1.57 -6.77
N LYS A 59 -7.95 -0.59 -6.70
CA LYS A 59 -9.27 -0.66 -7.32
C LYS A 59 -9.17 -0.43 -8.83
N GLY A 60 -10.02 -1.09 -9.59
CA GLY A 60 -10.12 -0.91 -11.03
C GLY A 60 -10.25 -2.21 -11.80
N GLU A 61 -10.63 -2.12 -13.06
CA GLU A 61 -10.76 -3.27 -13.97
C GLU A 61 -9.41 -3.74 -14.55
N HIS A 62 -8.38 -2.89 -14.47
CA HIS A 62 -7.00 -3.15 -14.90
C HIS A 62 -6.82 -3.72 -16.32
N VAL A 63 -7.73 -3.40 -17.24
CA VAL A 63 -7.75 -3.95 -18.61
C VAL A 63 -6.41 -3.77 -19.32
N LYS A 64 -5.80 -2.59 -19.22
CA LYS A 64 -4.48 -2.31 -19.84
C LYS A 64 -3.36 -3.24 -19.36
N VAL A 65 -3.43 -3.71 -18.11
CA VAL A 65 -2.43 -4.64 -17.56
C VAL A 65 -2.52 -5.98 -18.26
N PHE A 66 -3.73 -6.49 -18.45
CA PHE A 66 -3.98 -7.75 -19.17
C PHE A 66 -3.62 -7.65 -20.66
N GLU A 67 -3.98 -6.54 -21.31
CA GLU A 67 -3.60 -6.30 -22.71
C GLU A 67 -2.08 -6.26 -22.90
N ASN A 68 -1.36 -5.58 -22.00
CA ASN A 68 0.10 -5.51 -22.04
C ASN A 68 0.72 -6.89 -21.80
N ALA A 69 0.23 -7.64 -20.83
CA ALA A 69 0.69 -9.00 -20.56
C ALA A 69 0.48 -9.92 -21.78
N ARG A 70 -0.67 -9.84 -22.45
CA ARG A 70 -0.94 -10.57 -23.71
C ARG A 70 0.03 -10.18 -24.82
N LYS A 71 0.27 -8.88 -25.02
CA LYS A 71 1.22 -8.38 -26.04
C LYS A 71 2.65 -8.84 -25.79
N GLN A 72 3.04 -9.03 -24.55
CA GLN A 72 4.35 -9.53 -24.14
C GLN A 72 4.45 -11.07 -24.19
N GLY A 73 3.35 -11.76 -24.56
CA GLY A 73 3.35 -13.21 -24.74
C GLY A 73 3.08 -14.02 -23.47
N TYR A 74 2.68 -13.38 -22.37
CA TYR A 74 2.29 -14.12 -21.18
C TYR A 74 0.92 -14.78 -21.39
N VAL A 75 0.78 -16.00 -20.86
CA VAL A 75 -0.42 -16.83 -21.07
C VAL A 75 -1.32 -16.80 -19.84
N ARG A 76 -0.76 -16.63 -18.65
CA ARG A 76 -1.49 -16.77 -17.37
C ARG A 76 -1.21 -15.64 -16.41
N VAL A 77 -2.24 -15.31 -15.63
CA VAL A 77 -2.18 -14.38 -14.51
C VAL A 77 -2.82 -15.01 -13.28
N ARG A 78 -2.35 -14.64 -12.10
CA ARG A 78 -3.05 -14.91 -10.85
C ARG A 78 -3.75 -13.63 -10.41
N VAL A 79 -5.06 -13.70 -10.23
CA VAL A 79 -5.89 -12.58 -9.79
C VAL A 79 -6.56 -12.96 -8.49
N ASP A 80 -6.31 -12.19 -7.44
CA ASP A 80 -6.87 -12.41 -6.10
C ASP A 80 -6.66 -13.85 -5.57
N GLY A 81 -5.55 -14.49 -6.00
CA GLY A 81 -5.18 -15.86 -5.63
C GLY A 81 -5.60 -16.93 -6.62
N GLU A 82 -6.46 -16.63 -7.60
CA GLU A 82 -6.93 -17.58 -8.61
C GLU A 82 -6.17 -17.41 -9.95
N ILE A 83 -5.81 -18.53 -10.57
CA ILE A 83 -5.09 -18.52 -11.85
C ILE A 83 -6.10 -18.48 -13.00
N HIS A 84 -5.94 -17.48 -13.87
CA HIS A 84 -6.74 -17.28 -15.08
C HIS A 84 -5.86 -17.36 -16.31
N ASP A 85 -6.43 -17.86 -17.40
CA ASP A 85 -5.80 -17.82 -18.71
C ASP A 85 -6.06 -16.46 -19.36
N LEU A 86 -5.02 -15.82 -19.88
CA LEU A 86 -5.15 -14.52 -20.53
C LEU A 86 -5.89 -14.58 -21.89
N SER A 87 -6.09 -15.78 -22.45
CA SER A 87 -6.93 -15.95 -23.65
C SER A 87 -8.42 -15.76 -23.35
N GLU A 88 -8.84 -15.98 -22.12
CA GLU A 88 -10.21 -15.78 -21.67
C GLU A 88 -10.50 -14.31 -21.39
N GLU A 89 -11.72 -13.87 -21.70
CA GLU A 89 -12.20 -12.56 -21.29
C GLU A 89 -12.79 -12.64 -19.88
N PHE A 90 -12.15 -11.99 -18.93
CA PHE A 90 -12.69 -11.81 -17.58
C PHE A 90 -12.71 -10.34 -17.21
N LYS A 91 -13.75 -9.94 -16.48
CA LYS A 91 -13.96 -8.56 -16.03
C LYS A 91 -13.82 -8.48 -14.52
N LEU A 92 -12.96 -7.60 -14.06
CA LEU A 92 -12.79 -7.34 -12.64
C LEU A 92 -13.78 -6.28 -12.16
N ALA A 93 -14.16 -6.37 -10.89
CA ALA A 93 -15.07 -5.41 -10.28
C ALA A 93 -14.34 -4.07 -10.03
N LYS A 94 -14.78 -3.01 -10.71
CA LYS A 94 -14.18 -1.67 -10.65
C LYS A 94 -14.04 -1.09 -9.22
N THR A 95 -14.94 -1.48 -8.31
CA THR A 95 -15.00 -0.97 -6.93
C THR A 95 -14.20 -1.78 -5.93
N LYS A 96 -13.82 -3.01 -6.25
CA LYS A 96 -13.02 -3.88 -5.39
C LYS A 96 -11.52 -3.62 -5.57
N LYS A 97 -10.76 -3.91 -4.53
CA LYS A 97 -9.30 -3.94 -4.60
C LYS A 97 -8.87 -5.30 -5.15
N HIS A 98 -7.96 -5.28 -6.11
CA HIS A 98 -7.44 -6.49 -6.75
C HIS A 98 -5.93 -6.59 -6.58
N ASN A 99 -5.44 -7.82 -6.52
CA ASN A 99 -4.05 -8.19 -6.65
C ASN A 99 -3.89 -8.93 -7.98
N ILE A 100 -2.96 -8.49 -8.83
CA ILE A 100 -2.72 -9.10 -10.14
C ILE A 100 -1.24 -9.43 -10.23
N GLU A 101 -0.95 -10.68 -10.51
CA GLU A 101 0.39 -11.22 -10.63
C GLU A 101 0.52 -11.96 -11.96
N ILE A 102 1.51 -11.60 -12.76
CA ILE A 102 1.78 -12.27 -14.03
C ILE A 102 2.57 -13.54 -13.74
N VAL A 103 2.14 -14.67 -14.26
CA VAL A 103 2.89 -15.93 -14.19
C VAL A 103 3.99 -15.86 -15.25
N VAL A 104 5.23 -15.63 -14.80
CA VAL A 104 6.39 -15.49 -15.68
C VAL A 104 6.88 -16.85 -16.13
N ASP A 105 7.07 -17.78 -15.20
CA ASP A 105 7.53 -19.13 -15.53
C ASP A 105 7.06 -20.16 -14.49
N ARG A 106 7.13 -21.42 -14.91
CA ARG A 106 6.90 -22.62 -14.05
C ARG A 106 8.14 -23.49 -14.14
N VAL A 107 8.87 -23.55 -13.07
CA VAL A 107 10.13 -24.26 -13.00
C VAL A 107 10.09 -25.41 -12.02
N VAL A 108 10.90 -26.41 -12.27
CA VAL A 108 11.15 -27.50 -11.32
C VAL A 108 12.59 -27.32 -10.84
N ILE A 109 12.76 -27.31 -9.52
CA ILE A 109 14.10 -27.15 -8.93
C ILE A 109 14.95 -28.36 -9.27
N ARG A 110 16.06 -28.10 -10.01
CA ARG A 110 17.07 -29.08 -10.42
C ARG A 110 18.42 -28.39 -10.51
N PRO A 111 19.53 -29.09 -10.38
CA PRO A 111 20.86 -28.47 -10.48
C PRO A 111 21.12 -27.74 -11.80
N ASP A 112 20.55 -28.22 -12.90
CA ASP A 112 20.65 -27.65 -14.25
C ASP A 112 19.70 -26.49 -14.52
N ALA A 113 18.73 -26.25 -13.65
CA ALA A 113 17.70 -25.21 -13.84
C ALA A 113 18.17 -23.78 -13.47
N ARG A 114 19.37 -23.61 -12.89
CA ARG A 114 19.85 -22.32 -12.37
C ARG A 114 19.74 -21.19 -13.41
N GLY A 115 20.21 -21.41 -14.63
CA GLY A 115 20.18 -20.39 -15.69
C GLY A 115 18.74 -19.95 -16.02
N ARG A 116 17.82 -20.93 -16.20
CA ARG A 116 16.40 -20.63 -16.46
C ARG A 116 15.74 -19.88 -15.29
N ILE A 117 16.07 -20.26 -14.06
CA ILE A 117 15.55 -19.57 -12.86
C ILE A 117 16.05 -18.13 -12.84
N THR A 118 17.34 -17.90 -13.19
CA THR A 118 17.93 -16.56 -13.28
C THR A 118 17.14 -15.68 -14.25
N ASP A 119 16.99 -16.12 -15.50
CA ASP A 119 16.28 -15.37 -16.54
C ASP A 119 14.83 -15.06 -16.13
N SER A 120 14.17 -16.01 -15.48
CA SER A 120 12.79 -15.86 -15.05
C SER A 120 12.66 -14.92 -13.84
N VAL A 121 13.60 -14.95 -12.90
CA VAL A 121 13.63 -14.03 -11.74
C VAL A 121 13.92 -12.60 -12.19
N GLU A 122 14.88 -12.41 -13.11
CA GLU A 122 15.19 -11.11 -13.70
C GLU A 122 13.98 -10.52 -14.42
N THR A 123 13.30 -11.34 -15.23
CA THR A 123 12.09 -10.95 -15.95
C THR A 123 10.97 -10.58 -14.97
N ALA A 124 10.71 -11.40 -13.95
CA ALA A 124 9.68 -11.13 -12.94
C ALA A 124 9.99 -9.85 -12.15
N SER A 125 11.26 -9.64 -11.80
CA SER A 125 11.73 -8.46 -11.10
C SER A 125 11.55 -7.19 -11.92
N ALA A 126 11.91 -7.22 -13.21
CA ALA A 126 11.76 -6.10 -14.14
C ALA A 126 10.28 -5.70 -14.31
N LEU A 127 9.37 -6.68 -14.42
CA LEU A 127 7.93 -6.44 -14.58
C LEU A 127 7.26 -5.83 -13.35
N SER A 128 7.72 -6.22 -12.17
CA SER A 128 7.09 -5.86 -10.90
C SER A 128 7.75 -4.68 -10.19
N GLY A 129 8.88 -4.18 -10.72
CA GLY A 129 9.68 -3.15 -10.06
C GLY A 129 10.47 -3.68 -8.86
N GLY A 130 11.02 -4.89 -8.98
CA GLY A 130 11.91 -5.49 -7.99
C GLY A 130 11.29 -6.50 -7.03
N LEU A 131 10.01 -6.86 -7.22
CA LEU A 131 9.33 -7.84 -6.36
C LEU A 131 9.07 -9.14 -7.11
N VAL A 132 9.44 -10.28 -6.53
CA VAL A 132 9.22 -11.60 -7.11
C VAL A 132 8.53 -12.49 -6.09
N ILE A 133 7.49 -13.19 -6.51
CA ILE A 133 6.83 -14.20 -5.69
C ILE A 133 7.13 -15.58 -6.30
N ALA A 134 7.70 -16.45 -5.49
CA ALA A 134 7.86 -17.86 -5.84
C ALA A 134 6.78 -18.67 -5.12
N ASP A 135 5.77 -19.05 -5.86
CA ASP A 135 4.65 -19.85 -5.38
C ASP A 135 5.04 -21.32 -5.43
N VAL A 136 5.34 -21.90 -4.27
CA VAL A 136 5.73 -23.28 -4.11
C VAL A 136 4.49 -24.16 -4.11
N ILE A 137 4.34 -25.01 -5.11
CA ILE A 137 3.15 -25.87 -5.24
C ILE A 137 3.11 -26.88 -4.10
N GLY A 138 2.14 -26.73 -3.22
CA GLY A 138 1.99 -27.56 -2.00
C GLY A 138 2.73 -27.03 -0.77
N GLY A 139 3.32 -25.86 -0.84
CA GLY A 139 3.99 -25.15 0.24
C GLY A 139 3.55 -23.71 0.40
N GLU A 140 4.23 -22.96 1.24
CA GLU A 140 3.99 -21.51 1.37
C GLU A 140 4.70 -20.72 0.27
N PRO A 141 4.07 -19.64 -0.24
CA PRO A 141 4.71 -18.79 -1.23
C PRO A 141 5.85 -18.00 -0.58
N LEU A 142 6.99 -17.94 -1.27
CA LEU A 142 8.13 -17.13 -0.87
C LEU A 142 8.07 -15.79 -1.62
N THR A 143 8.21 -14.69 -0.88
CA THR A 143 8.25 -13.35 -1.46
C THR A 143 9.67 -12.82 -1.37
N PHE A 144 10.20 -12.38 -2.49
CA PHE A 144 11.54 -11.79 -2.62
C PHE A 144 11.41 -10.35 -3.11
N SER A 145 12.28 -9.49 -2.63
CA SER A 145 12.31 -8.10 -3.07
C SER A 145 13.73 -7.61 -3.25
N GLN A 146 14.00 -7.02 -4.41
CA GLN A 146 15.22 -6.25 -4.64
C GLN A 146 15.17 -4.89 -3.95
N ASN A 147 13.97 -4.47 -3.51
CA ASN A 147 13.77 -3.32 -2.65
C ASN A 147 13.82 -3.78 -1.18
N TYR A 148 13.83 -2.82 -0.26
CA TYR A 148 13.79 -3.15 1.17
C TYR A 148 12.47 -3.84 1.53
N ALA A 149 12.50 -5.13 1.85
CA ALA A 149 11.32 -5.90 2.24
C ALA A 149 11.57 -6.76 3.47
N CYS A 150 10.56 -6.91 4.29
CA CYS A 150 10.57 -7.87 5.39
C CYS A 150 9.95 -9.19 4.93
N ASP A 151 10.73 -10.26 4.93
CA ASP A 151 10.30 -11.58 4.48
C ASP A 151 9.14 -12.14 5.33
N ASP A 152 9.15 -11.88 6.65
CA ASP A 152 8.15 -12.42 7.57
C ASP A 152 6.81 -11.66 7.53
N CYS A 153 6.87 -10.34 7.35
CA CYS A 153 5.67 -9.49 7.42
C CYS A 153 5.12 -9.08 6.05
N GLY A 154 5.81 -9.40 4.96
CA GLY A 154 5.44 -9.02 3.60
C GLY A 154 5.39 -7.49 3.36
N ILE A 155 6.02 -6.71 4.24
CA ILE A 155 6.11 -5.25 4.10
C ILE A 155 7.28 -4.94 3.18
N SER A 156 7.02 -4.21 2.10
CA SER A 156 8.04 -3.62 1.25
C SER A 156 8.16 -2.13 1.58
N ILE A 157 9.37 -1.66 1.81
CA ILE A 157 9.71 -0.25 1.95
C ILE A 157 10.29 0.21 0.61
N GLU A 158 9.83 1.35 0.12
CA GLU A 158 10.41 1.97 -1.07
C GLU A 158 11.88 2.34 -0.80
N GLU A 159 12.64 2.58 -1.87
CA GLU A 159 14.03 3.00 -1.77
C GLU A 159 14.17 4.18 -0.78
N LEU A 160 15.09 4.03 0.18
CA LEU A 160 15.30 5.04 1.21
C LEU A 160 15.85 6.34 0.59
N THR A 161 14.99 7.33 0.47
CA THR A 161 15.35 8.65 -0.04
C THR A 161 15.29 9.68 1.10
N PRO A 162 16.08 10.77 1.05
CA PRO A 162 16.01 11.84 2.05
C PRO A 162 14.61 12.44 2.24
N ARG A 163 13.75 12.34 1.20
CA ARG A 163 12.36 12.81 1.27
C ARG A 163 11.50 12.05 2.26
N MET A 164 11.77 10.75 2.46
CA MET A 164 11.02 9.90 3.40
C MET A 164 11.26 10.29 4.86
N PHE A 165 12.38 10.94 5.15
CA PHE A 165 12.72 11.43 6.48
C PHE A 165 12.30 12.88 6.72
N SER A 166 11.56 13.48 5.78
CA SER A 166 11.09 14.85 5.89
C SER A 166 9.64 14.90 6.36
N PHE A 167 9.40 15.42 7.56
CA PHE A 167 8.03 15.65 8.07
C PHE A 167 7.23 16.69 7.25
N ASN A 168 7.92 17.50 6.46
CA ASN A 168 7.31 18.52 5.58
C ASN A 168 7.16 18.04 4.12
N ASN A 169 7.27 16.75 3.87
CA ASN A 169 7.08 16.15 2.55
C ASN A 169 5.98 15.07 2.65
N PRO A 170 5.06 14.95 1.71
CA PRO A 170 3.99 13.95 1.73
C PRO A 170 4.47 12.51 1.93
N TYR A 171 5.69 12.18 1.48
CA TYR A 171 6.28 10.85 1.64
C TYR A 171 6.76 10.53 3.06
N GLY A 172 7.15 11.55 3.84
CA GLY A 172 7.66 11.37 5.21
C GLY A 172 6.77 12.00 6.28
N ALA A 173 5.74 12.74 5.88
CA ALA A 173 4.84 13.38 6.81
C ALA A 173 3.94 12.35 7.51
N CYS A 174 3.71 12.54 8.80
CA CYS A 174 2.74 11.75 9.54
C CYS A 174 1.35 11.85 8.87
N PRO A 175 0.70 10.73 8.51
CA PRO A 175 -0.61 10.75 7.85
C PRO A 175 -1.73 11.36 8.69
N VAL A 176 -1.51 11.46 10.01
CA VAL A 176 -2.50 11.97 10.96
C VAL A 176 -2.42 13.49 11.11
N CYS A 177 -1.19 14.05 11.24
CA CYS A 177 -1.00 15.49 11.44
C CYS A 177 -0.40 16.22 10.23
N THR A 178 -0.12 15.48 9.12
CA THR A 178 0.49 16.00 7.89
C THR A 178 1.76 16.82 8.11
N GLY A 179 2.55 16.42 9.10
CA GLY A 179 3.82 17.06 9.48
C GLY A 179 3.72 18.22 10.46
N LEU A 180 2.51 18.57 10.91
CA LEU A 180 2.30 19.70 11.83
C LEU A 180 2.64 19.39 13.29
N GLY A 181 2.75 18.11 13.67
CA GLY A 181 2.99 17.68 15.05
C GLY A 181 1.77 17.84 15.98
N ILE A 182 0.72 18.49 15.53
CA ILE A 182 -0.52 18.75 16.27
C ILE A 182 -1.73 18.37 15.44
N GLN A 183 -2.78 17.92 16.09
CA GLN A 183 -4.09 17.73 15.49
C GLN A 183 -5.02 18.85 15.92
N LYS A 184 -5.65 19.50 14.92
CA LYS A 184 -6.77 20.40 15.22
C LYS A 184 -8.03 19.56 15.36
N ARG A 185 -8.61 19.56 16.53
CA ARG A 185 -9.92 18.94 16.79
C ARG A 185 -10.91 20.02 17.17
N VAL A 186 -12.16 19.79 16.76
CA VAL A 186 -13.25 20.64 17.23
C VAL A 186 -13.49 20.30 18.71
N ASP A 187 -13.41 21.30 19.56
CA ASP A 187 -13.70 21.19 20.99
C ASP A 187 -15.20 21.43 21.21
N PRO A 188 -15.97 20.41 21.62
CA PRO A 188 -17.42 20.55 21.84
C PRO A 188 -17.77 21.63 22.85
N ASP A 189 -16.94 21.81 23.90
CA ASP A 189 -17.20 22.80 24.94
C ASP A 189 -16.96 24.24 24.48
N ARG A 190 -16.11 24.41 23.44
CA ARG A 190 -15.97 25.71 22.77
C ARG A 190 -17.05 25.98 21.76
N VAL A 191 -17.62 24.94 21.14
CA VAL A 191 -18.75 25.06 20.22
C VAL A 191 -20.03 25.34 21.00
N ILE A 192 -20.24 24.69 22.15
CA ILE A 192 -21.39 24.86 23.03
C ILE A 192 -20.88 25.21 24.44
N PRO A 193 -20.44 26.46 24.66
CA PRO A 193 -19.87 26.87 25.93
C PRO A 193 -20.88 26.93 27.06
N ASN A 194 -22.14 27.09 26.74
CA ASN A 194 -23.23 27.06 27.73
C ASN A 194 -24.36 26.14 27.25
N ARG A 195 -24.45 24.98 27.88
CA ARG A 195 -25.46 23.95 27.55
C ARG A 195 -26.87 24.27 28.08
N HIS A 196 -27.03 25.33 28.86
CA HIS A 196 -28.34 25.78 29.34
C HIS A 196 -29.05 26.71 28.37
N LEU A 197 -28.37 27.20 27.35
CA LEU A 197 -28.95 28.03 26.31
C LEU A 197 -29.60 27.18 25.22
N SER A 198 -30.70 27.65 24.67
CA SER A 198 -31.23 27.08 23.43
C SER A 198 -30.40 27.53 22.21
N ILE A 199 -30.57 26.87 21.06
CA ILE A 199 -29.90 27.26 19.81
C ILE A 199 -30.30 28.72 19.46
N LYS A 200 -31.57 29.11 19.64
CA LYS A 200 -32.04 30.48 19.42
C LYS A 200 -31.40 31.49 20.37
N GLN A 201 -31.05 31.08 21.58
CA GLN A 201 -30.36 31.92 22.57
C GLN A 201 -28.82 31.97 22.34
N GLY A 202 -28.33 31.36 21.29
CA GLY A 202 -26.91 31.39 20.97
C GLY A 202 -26.08 30.33 21.69
N ALA A 203 -26.63 29.14 21.95
CA ALA A 203 -25.90 28.02 22.52
C ALA A 203 -24.68 27.63 21.64
N ILE A 204 -24.80 27.76 20.33
CA ILE A 204 -23.75 27.37 19.37
C ILE A 204 -22.91 28.58 18.96
N ARG A 205 -21.61 28.55 19.26
CA ARG A 205 -20.64 29.61 18.93
C ARG A 205 -19.70 29.26 17.77
N ALA A 206 -20.10 28.34 16.90
CA ALA A 206 -19.34 28.05 15.72
C ALA A 206 -19.61 29.11 14.62
N PRO A 207 -18.56 29.58 13.89
CA PRO A 207 -18.73 30.52 12.78
C PRO A 207 -19.70 29.96 11.73
N GLY A 208 -20.69 30.75 11.32
CA GLY A 208 -21.70 30.33 10.35
C GLY A 208 -22.87 29.47 10.93
N TRP A 209 -22.79 29.06 12.19
CA TRP A 209 -23.79 28.18 12.85
C TRP A 209 -24.45 28.82 14.07
N GLY A 210 -24.04 30.03 14.45
CA GLY A 210 -24.54 30.69 15.66
C GLY A 210 -25.94 31.31 15.53
N SER A 211 -26.50 31.42 14.32
CA SER A 211 -27.82 32.01 14.10
C SER A 211 -28.82 30.95 13.69
N ALA A 212 -29.96 30.93 14.40
CA ALA A 212 -31.11 30.11 14.07
C ALA A 212 -32.25 30.95 13.43
N ASP A 213 -31.89 32.12 12.86
CA ASP A 213 -32.88 32.99 12.26
C ASP A 213 -33.55 32.35 11.05
N THR A 214 -34.85 32.59 10.92
CA THR A 214 -35.64 32.11 9.78
C THR A 214 -35.03 32.56 8.46
N GLY A 215 -34.64 31.58 7.63
CA GLY A 215 -33.99 31.84 6.32
C GLY A 215 -32.48 31.59 6.28
N SER A 216 -31.84 31.36 7.43
CA SER A 216 -30.42 30.98 7.42
C SER A 216 -30.25 29.51 7.04
N ILE A 217 -29.10 29.19 6.39
CA ILE A 217 -28.73 27.79 6.07
C ILE A 217 -28.67 26.97 7.38
N ALA A 218 -28.15 27.55 8.45
CA ALA A 218 -28.08 26.88 9.76
C ALA A 218 -29.48 26.52 10.29
N ALA A 219 -30.45 27.42 10.16
CA ALA A 219 -31.84 27.13 10.58
C ALA A 219 -32.45 25.95 9.80
N MET A 220 -32.15 25.83 8.51
CA MET A 220 -32.63 24.70 7.71
C MET A 220 -32.08 23.36 8.24
N TYR A 221 -30.80 23.32 8.58
CA TYR A 221 -30.19 22.12 9.16
C TYR A 221 -30.72 21.83 10.56
N TYR A 222 -30.88 22.85 11.43
CA TYR A 222 -31.44 22.67 12.77
C TYR A 222 -32.87 22.16 12.72
N ASN A 223 -33.71 22.69 11.82
CA ASN A 223 -35.07 22.21 11.63
C ASN A 223 -35.11 20.75 11.14
N ALA A 224 -34.20 20.37 10.23
CA ALA A 224 -34.10 18.98 9.77
C ALA A 224 -33.67 18.05 10.91
N LEU A 225 -32.68 18.46 11.73
CA LEU A 225 -32.23 17.71 12.89
C LEU A 225 -33.34 17.61 13.96
N GLY A 226 -34.04 18.70 14.20
CA GLY A 226 -35.18 18.74 15.13
C GLY A 226 -36.25 17.73 14.75
N LYS A 227 -36.65 17.70 13.47
CA LYS A 227 -37.59 16.70 12.95
C LYS A 227 -37.07 15.26 13.13
N LYS A 228 -35.80 15.01 12.89
CA LYS A 228 -35.20 13.68 13.00
C LYS A 228 -35.06 13.21 14.45
N HIS A 229 -34.74 14.10 15.36
CA HIS A 229 -34.43 13.77 16.77
C HIS A 229 -35.50 14.21 17.78
N GLY A 230 -36.62 14.77 17.32
CA GLY A 230 -37.80 15.10 18.17
C GLY A 230 -37.58 16.30 19.08
N PHE A 231 -36.81 17.32 18.69
CA PHE A 231 -36.68 18.59 19.41
C PHE A 231 -37.11 19.78 18.53
N THR A 232 -37.55 20.86 19.20
CA THR A 232 -38.02 22.10 18.55
C THR A 232 -37.17 23.30 18.96
#